data_9401f140b38ff91b638913a420820e5f
#
_entry.id   9401f140b38ff91b638913a420820e5f
#
_cell.length_a   1.000
_cell.length_b   1.000
_cell.length_c   1.000
_cell.angle_alpha   90.00
_cell.angle_beta   90.00
_cell.angle_gamma   90.00
#
_symmetry.space_group_name_H-M   'P 1'
#
loop_
_entity.id
_entity.type
_entity.pdbx_description
1 polymer ?
#
loop_
_entity_poly.entity_id
_entity_poly.type
_entity_poly.pdbx_seq_one_letter_code
_entity_poly.pdbx_strand_id
1 'polypeptide(L)'
;GEPLLLHCAPRNADTTEPWDNSSAVENSMVHEIDVLRWLLGENYVSAEVRYDKSTRKAKEGLHDPQTMILTTESGVRIDVESFVCNGQCYDIRCEVVCEDAILNLPKPATIEVLANTVRGNAVDADWSTRFVEAYNVEFQEWINACKEGRVDGPSAWDGYCCQVAAAAASKARDTQTIVPVVYEQMPAFYQK
;
A
#
# COMPACT_ATOMS: atom_id res chain seq x y z
N GLY A 1 11.52 0.92 -20.27
CA GLY A 1 11.15 2.35 -20.18
C GLY A 1 10.89 2.76 -18.74
N GLU A 2 10.93 4.05 -18.49
CA GLU A 2 10.74 4.61 -17.14
C GLU A 2 9.27 4.46 -16.68
N PRO A 3 9.01 4.33 -15.37
CA PRO A 3 7.66 4.38 -14.82
C PRO A 3 7.09 5.81 -14.94
N LEU A 4 5.83 5.91 -15.31
CA LEU A 4 5.13 7.18 -15.51
C LEU A 4 4.06 7.43 -14.44
N LEU A 5 3.29 6.39 -14.15
CA LEU A 5 2.25 6.44 -13.12
C LEU A 5 1.91 5.04 -12.59
N LEU A 6 1.36 5.00 -11.38
CA LEU A 6 0.90 3.76 -10.74
C LEU A 6 -0.55 3.89 -10.28
N HIS A 7 -1.29 2.80 -10.44
CA HIS A 7 -2.65 2.65 -9.91
C HIS A 7 -2.66 1.50 -8.90
N CYS A 8 -3.02 1.80 -7.66
CA CYS A 8 -3.06 0.82 -6.58
C CYS A 8 -4.44 0.80 -5.91
N ALA A 9 -4.87 -0.38 -5.50
CA ALA A 9 -6.15 -0.54 -4.84
C ALA A 9 -6.10 -1.61 -3.74
N PRO A 10 -5.72 -1.24 -2.50
CA PRO A 10 -5.92 -2.07 -1.33
C PRO A 10 -7.39 -2.08 -0.91
N ARG A 11 -8.00 -3.26 -0.84
CA ARG A 11 -9.41 -3.43 -0.50
C ARG A 11 -9.61 -4.53 0.53
N ASN A 12 -10.25 -4.20 1.64
CA ASN A 12 -10.60 -5.15 2.70
C ASN A 12 -12.09 -5.44 2.68
N ALA A 13 -12.47 -6.68 3.00
CA ALA A 13 -13.89 -7.04 3.09
C ALA A 13 -14.59 -6.25 4.20
N ASP A 14 -13.96 -6.16 5.35
CA ASP A 14 -14.40 -5.39 6.52
C ASP A 14 -13.20 -5.11 7.44
N THR A 15 -13.38 -4.22 8.40
CA THR A 15 -12.43 -3.95 9.47
C THR A 15 -12.92 -4.59 10.76
N THR A 16 -12.08 -5.37 11.44
CA THR A 16 -12.43 -6.04 12.72
C THR A 16 -12.38 -5.08 13.90
N GLU A 17 -11.57 -4.03 13.79
CA GLU A 17 -11.37 -2.98 14.79
C GLU A 17 -12.17 -1.72 14.46
N PRO A 18 -12.45 -0.83 15.43
CA PRO A 18 -13.01 0.48 15.14
C PRO A 18 -11.99 1.30 14.36
N TRP A 19 -12.24 1.49 13.08
CA TRP A 19 -11.44 2.31 12.19
C TRP A 19 -12.08 3.66 11.97
N ASP A 20 -11.25 4.68 11.96
CA ASP A 20 -11.59 6.05 11.59
C ASP A 20 -10.83 6.49 10.32
N ASN A 21 -10.93 7.75 9.97
CA ASN A 21 -10.23 8.30 8.81
C ASN A 21 -8.70 8.21 8.93
N SER A 22 -8.13 8.24 10.15
CA SER A 22 -6.69 8.08 10.36
C SER A 22 -6.25 6.67 10.03
N SER A 23 -7.03 5.70 10.47
CA SER A 23 -6.76 4.28 10.23
C SER A 23 -6.69 3.92 8.74
N ALA A 24 -7.48 4.58 7.88
CA ALA A 24 -7.42 4.35 6.44
C ALA A 24 -6.04 4.68 5.85
N VAL A 25 -5.39 5.74 6.32
CA VAL A 25 -4.03 6.11 5.90
C VAL A 25 -2.98 5.29 6.66
N GLU A 26 -3.07 5.26 7.99
CA GLU A 26 -2.00 4.78 8.87
C GLU A 26 -1.95 3.26 9.03
N ASN A 27 -3.07 2.54 8.77
CA ASN A 27 -3.14 1.09 8.87
C ASN A 27 -3.41 0.39 7.53
N SER A 28 -3.93 1.09 6.51
CA SER A 28 -4.15 0.49 5.18
C SER A 28 -3.15 1.04 4.16
N MET A 29 -3.25 2.30 3.78
CA MET A 29 -2.41 2.88 2.71
C MET A 29 -0.91 2.94 3.07
N VAL A 30 -0.54 2.80 4.34
CA VAL A 30 0.86 2.75 4.79
C VAL A 30 1.64 1.63 4.12
N HIS A 31 0.99 0.52 3.78
CA HIS A 31 1.62 -0.59 3.07
C HIS A 31 2.02 -0.20 1.66
N GLU A 32 1.16 0.52 0.95
CA GLU A 32 1.47 1.04 -0.38
C GLU A 32 2.53 2.13 -0.32
N ILE A 33 2.51 3.00 0.70
CA ILE A 33 3.56 4.02 0.90
C ILE A 33 4.94 3.36 1.01
N ASP A 34 5.06 2.28 1.76
CA ASP A 34 6.32 1.60 1.97
C ASP A 34 6.77 0.84 0.72
N VAL A 35 5.93 -0.06 0.21
CA VAL A 35 6.31 -0.94 -0.90
C VAL A 35 6.55 -0.20 -2.21
N LEU A 36 5.82 0.88 -2.48
CA LEU A 36 5.97 1.63 -3.72
C LEU A 36 7.20 2.53 -3.71
N ARG A 37 7.59 3.06 -2.54
CA ARG A 37 8.88 3.73 -2.36
C ARG A 37 10.04 2.78 -2.65
N TRP A 38 9.98 1.55 -2.13
CA TRP A 38 10.98 0.50 -2.43
C TRP A 38 10.98 0.11 -3.90
N LEU A 39 9.81 -0.10 -4.50
CA LEU A 39 9.67 -0.51 -5.91
C LEU A 39 10.26 0.52 -6.89
N LEU A 40 10.02 1.82 -6.63
CA LEU A 40 10.51 2.90 -7.48
C LEU A 40 11.94 3.32 -7.13
N GLY A 41 12.42 3.03 -5.92
CA GLY A 41 13.76 3.41 -5.47
C GLY A 41 13.93 4.92 -5.21
N GLU A 42 12.84 5.66 -5.03
CA GLU A 42 12.86 7.12 -4.84
C GLU A 42 11.86 7.59 -3.77
N ASN A 43 12.07 8.81 -3.26
CA ASN A 43 11.23 9.39 -2.24
C ASN A 43 10.01 10.12 -2.85
N TYR A 44 9.01 10.36 -2.02
CA TYR A 44 7.87 11.20 -2.35
C TYR A 44 8.18 12.68 -2.05
N VAL A 45 7.62 13.58 -2.85
CA VAL A 45 7.72 15.03 -2.63
C VAL A 45 6.41 15.66 -2.20
N SER A 46 5.28 14.99 -2.47
CA SER A 46 3.97 15.48 -2.02
C SER A 46 2.98 14.35 -1.82
N ALA A 47 2.01 14.62 -0.94
CA ALA A 47 0.86 13.76 -0.67
C ALA A 47 -0.44 14.59 -0.74
N GLU A 48 -1.49 13.99 -1.30
CA GLU A 48 -2.85 14.48 -1.31
C GLU A 48 -3.79 13.33 -0.91
N VAL A 49 -4.84 13.60 -0.14
CA VAL A 49 -5.88 12.62 0.17
C VAL A 49 -7.24 13.25 -0.10
N ARG A 50 -8.06 12.54 -0.85
CA ARG A 50 -9.41 12.94 -1.22
C ARG A 50 -10.43 11.98 -0.63
N TYR A 51 -11.55 12.53 -0.22
CA TYR A 51 -12.74 11.77 0.12
C TYR A 51 -13.58 11.55 -1.12
N ASP A 52 -13.76 10.29 -1.48
CA ASP A 52 -14.69 9.88 -2.51
C ASP A 52 -16.13 9.82 -1.95
N LYS A 53 -17.09 9.37 -2.74
CA LYS A 53 -18.44 9.15 -2.23
C LYS A 53 -18.45 7.99 -1.23
N SER A 54 -18.71 8.28 0.05
CA SER A 54 -18.70 7.26 1.10
C SER A 54 -19.77 6.19 0.90
N THR A 55 -19.37 4.95 1.15
CA THR A 55 -20.28 3.81 1.19
C THR A 55 -21.20 3.89 2.43
N ARG A 56 -22.43 3.35 2.31
CA ARG A 56 -23.34 3.18 3.45
C ARG A 56 -22.88 2.09 4.43
N LYS A 57 -21.84 1.32 4.10
CA LYS A 57 -21.25 0.29 4.95
C LYS A 57 -20.10 0.84 5.80
N ALA A 58 -19.63 2.05 5.53
CA ALA A 58 -18.59 2.68 6.31
C ALA A 58 -19.00 2.79 7.79
N LYS A 59 -18.06 2.50 8.68
CA LYS A 59 -18.27 2.62 10.12
C LYS A 59 -18.32 4.10 10.54
N GLU A 60 -18.83 4.37 11.73
CA GLU A 60 -18.87 5.73 12.28
C GLU A 60 -17.46 6.32 12.36
N GLY A 61 -17.30 7.55 11.91
CA GLY A 61 -16.01 8.25 11.86
C GLY A 61 -15.10 7.88 10.69
N LEU A 62 -15.48 6.92 9.85
CA LEU A 62 -14.74 6.50 8.67
C LEU A 62 -15.43 6.97 7.39
N HIS A 63 -14.74 7.76 6.57
CA HIS A 63 -15.12 8.03 5.19
C HIS A 63 -14.44 6.99 4.29
N ASP A 64 -15.20 6.17 3.61
CA ASP A 64 -14.69 5.03 2.85
C ASP A 64 -15.45 4.84 1.52
N PRO A 65 -14.80 4.77 0.35
CA PRO A 65 -13.35 4.77 0.15
C PRO A 65 -12.68 6.15 0.30
N GLN A 66 -11.34 6.13 0.33
CA GLN A 66 -10.48 7.30 0.23
C GLN A 66 -9.44 7.09 -0.86
N THR A 67 -9.09 8.17 -1.58
CA THR A 67 -8.02 8.13 -2.58
C THR A 67 -6.84 8.99 -2.13
N MET A 68 -5.66 8.37 -2.01
CA MET A 68 -4.38 9.06 -1.79
C MET A 68 -3.66 9.22 -3.13
N ILE A 69 -3.06 10.40 -3.33
CA ILE A 69 -2.19 10.67 -4.48
C ILE A 69 -0.81 11.05 -3.94
N LEU A 70 0.21 10.32 -4.38
CA LEU A 70 1.61 10.61 -4.08
C LEU A 70 2.31 11.03 -5.37
N THR A 71 3.30 11.92 -5.24
CA THR A 71 4.21 12.29 -6.33
C THR A 71 5.63 12.06 -5.89
N THR A 72 6.45 11.43 -6.74
CA THR A 72 7.86 11.14 -6.45
C THR A 72 8.77 12.29 -6.89
N GLU A 73 10.07 12.20 -6.55
CA GLU A 73 11.09 13.18 -6.96
C GLU A 73 11.22 13.32 -8.47
N SER A 74 11.09 12.21 -9.22
CA SER A 74 11.11 12.20 -10.69
C SER A 74 9.79 12.66 -11.34
N GLY A 75 8.72 12.83 -10.54
CA GLY A 75 7.40 13.24 -11.01
C GLY A 75 6.45 12.08 -11.30
N VAL A 76 6.80 10.85 -10.97
CA VAL A 76 5.87 9.70 -11.05
C VAL A 76 4.67 9.94 -10.15
N ARG A 77 3.47 9.86 -10.71
CA ARG A 77 2.23 9.96 -9.94
C ARG A 77 1.75 8.58 -9.54
N ILE A 78 1.33 8.46 -8.30
CA ILE A 78 0.75 7.24 -7.74
C ILE A 78 -0.61 7.57 -7.19
N ASP A 79 -1.65 6.86 -7.59
CA ASP A 79 -2.96 6.91 -6.95
C ASP A 79 -3.25 5.59 -6.23
N VAL A 80 -3.71 5.70 -4.99
CA VAL A 80 -4.05 4.58 -4.11
C VAL A 80 -5.50 4.72 -3.68
N GLU A 81 -6.38 3.87 -4.22
CA GLU A 81 -7.78 3.76 -3.81
C GLU A 81 -7.90 2.78 -2.65
N SER A 82 -8.02 3.26 -1.42
CA SER A 82 -8.30 2.40 -0.27
C SER A 82 -9.79 2.24 -0.03
N PHE A 83 -10.26 0.98 0.03
CA PHE A 83 -11.65 0.64 0.30
C PHE A 83 -11.72 -0.47 1.36
N VAL A 84 -11.77 -0.08 2.62
CA VAL A 84 -11.59 -0.99 3.76
C VAL A 84 -12.87 -1.67 4.22
N CYS A 85 -14.04 -1.22 3.77
CA CYS A 85 -15.34 -1.84 4.04
C CYS A 85 -16.07 -2.23 2.73
N ASN A 86 -15.35 -2.86 1.78
CA ASN A 86 -15.95 -3.20 0.48
C ASN A 86 -17.04 -4.28 0.60
N GLY A 87 -17.00 -5.12 1.63
CA GLY A 87 -17.99 -6.13 1.93
C GLY A 87 -17.97 -7.36 1.02
N GLN A 88 -16.87 -7.59 0.30
CA GLN A 88 -16.76 -8.70 -0.67
C GLN A 88 -15.56 -9.61 -0.40
N CYS A 89 -14.35 -9.07 -0.45
CA CYS A 89 -13.12 -9.85 -0.34
C CYS A 89 -11.93 -8.97 0.04
N TYR A 90 -10.81 -9.63 0.35
CA TYR A 90 -9.49 -9.00 0.40
C TYR A 90 -8.89 -8.99 -1.01
N ASP A 91 -8.55 -7.80 -1.54
CA ASP A 91 -8.06 -7.64 -2.91
C ASP A 91 -7.01 -6.54 -2.96
N ILE A 92 -5.78 -6.89 -3.34
CA ILE A 92 -4.67 -5.97 -3.53
C ILE A 92 -4.34 -5.90 -5.00
N ARG A 93 -4.34 -4.70 -5.56
CA ARG A 93 -4.01 -4.44 -6.97
C ARG A 93 -2.92 -3.39 -7.07
N CYS A 94 -2.03 -3.60 -8.02
CA CYS A 94 -1.05 -2.60 -8.43
C CYS A 94 -0.82 -2.74 -9.93
N GLU A 95 -0.95 -1.64 -10.65
CA GLU A 95 -0.56 -1.49 -12.05
C GLU A 95 0.51 -0.41 -12.14
N VAL A 96 1.61 -0.71 -12.82
CA VAL A 96 2.68 0.24 -13.13
C VAL A 96 2.66 0.50 -14.63
N VAL A 97 2.38 1.72 -15.00
CA VAL A 97 2.41 2.18 -16.40
C VAL A 97 3.77 2.79 -16.69
N CYS A 98 4.52 2.18 -17.58
CA CYS A 98 5.83 2.63 -18.05
C CYS A 98 5.74 3.12 -19.49
N GLU A 99 6.82 3.73 -20.00
CA GLU A 99 6.91 4.18 -21.40
C GLU A 99 6.68 3.04 -22.41
N ASP A 100 7.22 1.87 -22.15
CA ASP A 100 7.25 0.74 -23.08
C ASP A 100 6.45 -0.47 -22.62
N ALA A 101 5.88 -0.46 -21.42
CA ALA A 101 5.17 -1.60 -20.85
C ALA A 101 4.13 -1.19 -19.79
N ILE A 102 3.18 -2.08 -19.55
CA ILE A 102 2.29 -2.03 -18.39
C ILE A 102 2.52 -3.29 -17.58
N LEU A 103 2.84 -3.14 -16.30
CA LEU A 103 3.09 -4.23 -15.37
C LEU A 103 1.92 -4.32 -14.39
N ASN A 104 1.43 -5.51 -14.13
CA ASN A 104 0.35 -5.74 -13.19
C ASN A 104 0.77 -6.72 -12.11
N LEU A 105 0.42 -6.42 -10.86
CA LEU A 105 0.52 -7.40 -9.79
C LEU A 105 -0.34 -8.62 -10.16
N PRO A 106 0.23 -9.84 -10.21
CA PRO A 106 -0.54 -11.01 -10.58
C PRO A 106 -1.59 -11.34 -9.52
N LYS A 107 -2.74 -11.83 -9.96
CA LYS A 107 -3.73 -12.39 -9.04
C LYS A 107 -3.15 -13.66 -8.39
N PRO A 108 -3.46 -13.91 -7.11
CA PRO A 108 -3.08 -15.17 -6.48
C PRO A 108 -3.59 -16.38 -7.27
N ALA A 109 -2.77 -17.42 -7.35
CA ALA A 109 -3.21 -18.70 -7.90
C ALA A 109 -4.26 -19.31 -6.96
N THR A 110 -5.45 -19.58 -7.46
CA THR A 110 -6.56 -20.10 -6.66
C THR A 110 -7.27 -21.24 -7.39
N ILE A 111 -8.07 -22.01 -6.65
CA ILE A 111 -8.88 -23.09 -7.21
C ILE A 111 -10.05 -22.51 -7.98
N GLU A 112 -10.32 -23.04 -9.18
CA GLU A 112 -11.55 -22.74 -9.91
C GLU A 112 -12.74 -23.41 -9.21
N VAL A 113 -13.80 -22.66 -9.00
CA VAL A 113 -15.03 -23.12 -8.37
C VAL A 113 -16.17 -23.11 -9.38
N LEU A 114 -16.85 -24.24 -9.50
CA LEU A 114 -18.15 -24.34 -10.20
C LEU A 114 -19.25 -24.54 -9.16
N ALA A 115 -20.07 -23.52 -8.96
CA ALA A 115 -21.18 -23.59 -8.02
C ALA A 115 -22.35 -22.70 -8.50
N ASN A 116 -23.58 -23.15 -8.29
CA ASN A 116 -24.77 -22.36 -8.61
C ASN A 116 -24.80 -21.81 -10.05
N THR A 117 -24.37 -22.64 -11.01
CA THR A 117 -24.26 -22.29 -12.44
C THR A 117 -23.24 -21.18 -12.76
N VAL A 118 -22.37 -20.82 -11.83
CA VAL A 118 -21.29 -19.83 -11.98
C VAL A 118 -19.94 -20.53 -11.95
N ARG A 119 -19.04 -20.10 -12.83
CA ARG A 119 -17.63 -20.47 -12.84
C ARG A 119 -16.79 -19.27 -12.39
N GLY A 120 -15.87 -19.48 -11.44
CA GLY A 120 -15.00 -18.42 -10.93
C GLY A 120 -13.88 -18.96 -10.07
N ASN A 121 -13.10 -18.07 -9.51
CA ASN A 121 -12.01 -18.41 -8.60
C ASN A 121 -12.36 -17.96 -7.19
N ALA A 122 -11.95 -18.74 -6.19
CA ALA A 122 -12.00 -18.33 -4.80
C ALA A 122 -11.10 -17.10 -4.59
N VAL A 123 -11.51 -16.22 -3.69
CA VAL A 123 -10.72 -15.06 -3.27
C VAL A 123 -10.53 -15.10 -1.76
N ASP A 124 -9.43 -14.50 -1.28
CA ASP A 124 -9.16 -14.44 0.15
C ASP A 124 -10.24 -13.61 0.86
N ALA A 125 -10.66 -14.07 2.03
CA ALA A 125 -11.62 -13.33 2.85
C ALA A 125 -10.94 -12.14 3.56
N ASP A 126 -9.69 -12.34 3.97
CA ASP A 126 -8.86 -11.35 4.66
C ASP A 126 -7.38 -11.53 4.32
N TRP A 127 -6.53 -10.69 4.93
CA TRP A 127 -5.08 -10.68 4.71
C TRP A 127 -4.36 -11.91 5.28
N SER A 128 -4.91 -12.58 6.30
CA SER A 128 -4.19 -13.61 7.08
C SER A 128 -3.81 -14.83 6.24
N THR A 129 -4.65 -15.20 5.29
CA THR A 129 -4.37 -16.32 4.35
C THR A 129 -3.55 -15.86 3.15
N ARG A 130 -3.63 -14.60 2.77
CA ARG A 130 -3.01 -14.04 1.57
C ARG A 130 -1.48 -13.97 1.66
N PHE A 131 -0.92 -13.73 2.85
CA PHE A 131 0.50 -13.44 3.04
C PHE A 131 1.29 -14.52 3.79
N VAL A 132 0.75 -15.71 3.97
CA VAL A 132 1.43 -16.82 4.69
C VAL A 132 2.82 -17.10 4.11
N GLU A 133 2.93 -17.20 2.79
CA GLU A 133 4.21 -17.44 2.11
C GLU A 133 5.17 -16.24 2.27
N ALA A 134 4.67 -15.03 2.18
CA ALA A 134 5.48 -13.82 2.36
C ALA A 134 6.12 -13.77 3.75
N TYR A 135 5.37 -14.08 4.81
CA TYR A 135 5.92 -14.17 6.17
C TYR A 135 6.97 -15.27 6.31
N ASN A 136 6.73 -16.44 5.70
CA ASN A 136 7.70 -17.53 5.73
C ASN A 136 9.01 -17.14 5.05
N VAL A 137 8.94 -16.48 3.90
CA VAL A 137 10.12 -15.99 3.16
C VAL A 137 10.84 -14.91 3.97
N GLU A 138 10.12 -13.93 4.52
CA GLU A 138 10.67 -12.85 5.34
C GLU A 138 11.50 -13.41 6.51
N PHE A 139 10.91 -14.30 7.31
CA PHE A 139 11.61 -14.90 8.45
C PHE A 139 12.79 -15.77 8.02
N GLN A 140 12.66 -16.52 6.93
CA GLN A 140 13.75 -17.35 6.43
C GLN A 140 14.94 -16.51 5.97
N GLU A 141 14.69 -15.44 5.21
CA GLU A 141 15.75 -14.55 4.75
C GLU A 141 16.39 -13.77 5.88
N TRP A 142 15.61 -13.34 6.88
CA TRP A 142 16.16 -12.74 8.08
C TRP A 142 17.10 -13.69 8.83
N ILE A 143 16.71 -14.96 9.00
CA ILE A 143 17.57 -15.99 9.63
C ILE A 143 18.84 -16.22 8.81
N ASN A 144 18.74 -16.28 7.49
CA ASN A 144 19.89 -16.46 6.60
C ASN A 144 20.85 -15.28 6.72
N ALA A 145 20.35 -14.07 6.69
CA ALA A 145 21.12 -12.85 6.86
C ALA A 145 21.86 -12.81 8.21
N CYS A 146 21.18 -13.18 9.29
CA CYS A 146 21.81 -13.27 10.63
C CYS A 146 22.97 -14.28 10.66
N LYS A 147 22.84 -15.44 10.02
CA LYS A 147 23.90 -16.45 9.96
C LYS A 147 25.12 -15.97 9.17
N GLU A 148 24.91 -15.13 8.18
CA GLU A 148 25.94 -14.57 7.31
C GLU A 148 26.52 -13.25 7.84
N GLY A 149 25.98 -12.71 8.95
CA GLY A 149 26.41 -11.43 9.54
C GLY A 149 26.09 -10.21 8.66
N ARG A 150 25.08 -10.32 7.79
CA ARG A 150 24.60 -9.22 6.96
C ARG A 150 23.23 -8.72 7.41
N VAL A 151 22.88 -7.54 6.95
CA VAL A 151 21.51 -6.98 7.07
C VAL A 151 20.80 -7.18 5.74
N ASP A 152 19.54 -7.61 5.78
CA ASP A 152 18.68 -7.78 4.63
C ASP A 152 17.28 -7.24 4.92
N GLY A 153 16.53 -6.86 3.86
CA GLY A 153 15.22 -6.29 3.96
C GLY A 153 15.20 -4.79 4.33
N PRO A 154 14.03 -4.25 4.67
CA PRO A 154 13.85 -2.84 5.00
C PRO A 154 14.58 -2.48 6.30
N SER A 155 15.15 -1.28 6.33
CA SER A 155 15.84 -0.72 7.47
C SER A 155 14.94 0.20 8.31
N ALA A 156 15.42 0.63 9.48
CA ALA A 156 14.70 1.65 10.26
C ALA A 156 14.60 3.00 9.52
N TRP A 157 15.48 3.28 8.55
CA TRP A 157 15.38 4.45 7.69
C TRP A 157 14.19 4.33 6.72
N ASP A 158 13.94 3.16 6.17
CA ASP A 158 12.78 2.93 5.31
C ASP A 158 11.47 3.11 6.10
N GLY A 159 11.41 2.57 7.32
CA GLY A 159 10.29 2.80 8.23
C GLY A 159 10.09 4.28 8.58
N TYR A 160 11.18 5.04 8.81
CA TYR A 160 11.12 6.48 9.02
C TYR A 160 10.53 7.19 7.78
N CYS A 161 11.04 6.88 6.59
CA CYS A 161 10.54 7.49 5.36
C CYS A 161 9.06 7.19 5.13
N CYS A 162 8.63 5.96 5.39
CA CYS A 162 7.23 5.56 5.33
C CYS A 162 6.37 6.39 6.29
N GLN A 163 6.78 6.55 7.55
CA GLN A 163 6.05 7.34 8.55
C GLN A 163 5.98 8.83 8.22
N VAL A 164 7.04 9.42 7.66
CA VAL A 164 7.04 10.82 7.21
C VAL A 164 6.00 11.03 6.11
N ALA A 165 5.95 10.12 5.12
CA ALA A 165 4.98 10.20 4.04
C ALA A 165 3.54 9.96 4.55
N ALA A 166 3.34 8.99 5.45
CA ALA A 166 2.04 8.74 6.07
C ALA A 166 1.54 9.94 6.90
N ALA A 167 2.43 10.61 7.65
CA ALA A 167 2.09 11.82 8.38
C ALA A 167 1.69 12.98 7.45
N ALA A 168 2.38 13.13 6.32
CA ALA A 168 2.01 14.11 5.29
C ALA A 168 0.65 13.78 4.66
N ALA A 169 0.39 12.51 4.35
CA ALA A 169 -0.89 12.05 3.84
C ALA A 169 -2.03 12.25 4.87
N SER A 170 -1.80 11.95 6.14
CA SER A 170 -2.77 12.22 7.23
C SER A 170 -3.08 13.72 7.33
N LYS A 171 -2.06 14.58 7.27
CA LYS A 171 -2.26 16.03 7.23
C LYS A 171 -3.01 16.48 5.98
N ALA A 172 -2.69 15.92 4.80
CA ALA A 172 -3.38 16.23 3.55
C ALA A 172 -4.87 15.85 3.63
N ARG A 173 -5.20 14.71 4.24
CA ARG A 173 -6.57 14.30 4.53
C ARG A 173 -7.31 15.31 5.41
N ASP A 174 -6.69 15.75 6.50
CA ASP A 174 -7.32 16.64 7.46
C ASP A 174 -7.52 18.06 6.91
N THR A 175 -6.57 18.53 6.10
CA THR A 175 -6.60 19.89 5.53
C THR A 175 -7.25 19.95 4.16
N GLN A 176 -7.48 18.81 3.48
CA GLN A 176 -7.95 18.70 2.11
C GLN A 176 -7.09 19.53 1.14
N THR A 177 -5.77 19.55 1.38
CA THR A 177 -4.77 20.24 0.55
C THR A 177 -3.62 19.31 0.21
N ILE A 178 -2.85 19.67 -0.82
CA ILE A 178 -1.59 19.01 -1.11
C ILE A 178 -0.57 19.39 -0.04
N VAL A 179 0.07 18.40 0.58
CA VAL A 179 1.08 18.59 1.63
C VAL A 179 2.43 18.11 1.12
N PRO A 180 3.50 18.91 1.24
CA PRO A 180 4.84 18.46 0.89
C PRO A 180 5.31 17.37 1.85
N VAL A 181 6.02 16.37 1.31
CA VAL A 181 6.73 15.34 2.08
C VAL A 181 8.18 15.80 2.21
N VAL A 182 8.64 15.99 3.44
CA VAL A 182 9.99 16.50 3.70
C VAL A 182 10.71 15.53 4.63
N TYR A 183 11.79 14.93 4.12
CA TYR A 183 12.62 13.99 4.88
C TYR A 183 13.82 14.70 5.51
N GLU A 184 14.25 14.19 6.64
CA GLU A 184 15.56 14.53 7.20
C GLU A 184 16.68 13.97 6.32
N GLN A 185 17.90 14.46 6.52
CA GLN A 185 19.05 13.89 5.84
C GLN A 185 19.29 12.45 6.30
N MET A 186 19.48 11.53 5.34
CA MET A 186 19.78 10.13 5.65
C MET A 186 21.06 10.01 6.47
N PRO A 187 21.01 9.42 7.67
CA PRO A 187 22.20 9.21 8.47
C PRO A 187 23.25 8.35 7.75
N ALA A 188 24.53 8.65 7.96
CA ALA A 188 25.64 7.95 7.29
C ALA A 188 25.59 6.41 7.50
N PHE A 189 25.03 5.96 8.61
CA PHE A 189 24.85 4.52 8.90
C PHE A 189 24.01 3.79 7.86
N TYR A 190 23.03 4.46 7.22
CA TYR A 190 22.14 3.87 6.21
C TYR A 190 22.57 4.16 4.76
N GLN A 191 23.59 4.99 4.57
CA GLN A 191 24.16 5.25 3.23
C GLN A 191 25.01 4.04 2.82
N LYS A 192 24.62 3.37 1.75
CA LYS A 192 25.35 2.22 1.18
C LYS A 192 26.43 2.70 0.20
#